data_74dad92bb9d88625da12cc81856fc448
#
_entry.id   74dad92bb9d88625da12cc81856fc448
#
_cell.length_a   1.000
_cell.length_b   1.000
_cell.length_c   1.000
_cell.angle_alpha   90.00
_cell.angle_beta   90.00
_cell.angle_gamma   90.00
#
_symmetry.space_group_name_H-M   'P 1'
#
loop_
_entity.id
_entity.type
_entity.pdbx_description
1 polymer ?
#
loop_
_entity_poly.entity_id
_entity_poly.type
_entity_poly.pdbx_seq_one_letter_code
_entity_poly.pdbx_strand_id
1 'polypeptide(L)'
;MTEPTMSEGIDANCVRKVVSVQAPQAVAWRVFTEKMGAWWPLGYYKIGKANAVDAVIEPRVGGRWYERGDDGSTCQWGSVLAWEPHSRLVLSWDIDADWQYDPTLKTEIEVRFSPDGDRTRVELEHSHLDRYGAHRDKMRRVFDTEGDWGKLLEMFARVAAES
;
A
#
# COMPACT_ATOMS: atom_id res chain seq x y z
N MET A 1 3.84 21.31 25.16
CA MET A 1 3.97 20.64 24.87
C MET A 1 4.00 19.85 24.00
N THR A 2 4.62 19.95 23.65
CA THR A 2 4.86 19.13 22.85
C THR A 2 4.05 18.03 22.42
N GLU A 3 3.08 17.85 22.68
CA GLU A 3 2.11 16.86 22.38
C GLU A 3 1.79 16.65 20.95
N PRO A 4 1.84 17.64 20.08
CA PRO A 4 1.51 17.40 18.66
C PRO A 4 2.28 16.26 18.07
N THR A 5 3.56 16.16 18.41
CA THR A 5 4.40 15.07 17.91
C THR A 5 3.88 13.72 18.33
N MET A 6 3.49 13.62 19.59
CA MET A 6 2.94 12.38 20.11
C MET A 6 1.62 12.04 19.46
N SER A 7 0.78 13.04 19.22
CA SER A 7 -0.49 12.82 18.56
C SER A 7 -0.30 12.22 17.19
N GLU A 8 0.69 12.72 16.45
CA GLU A 8 0.96 12.19 15.11
C GLU A 8 1.40 10.74 15.18
N GLY A 9 2.16 10.38 16.20
CA GLY A 9 2.69 9.04 16.34
C GLY A 9 1.67 8.01 16.80
N ILE A 10 0.53 8.46 17.33
CA ILE A 10 -0.42 7.55 17.94
C ILE A 10 -1.84 7.71 17.42
N ASP A 11 -2.00 8.18 16.19
CA ASP A 11 -3.32 8.25 15.59
C ASP A 11 -3.87 6.83 15.43
N ALA A 12 -4.96 6.54 16.15
CA ALA A 12 -5.52 5.20 16.18
C ALA A 12 -6.16 4.79 14.86
N ASN A 13 -6.41 5.73 13.96
CA ASN A 13 -7.06 5.46 12.68
C ASN A 13 -6.09 5.48 11.51
N CYS A 14 -4.79 5.47 11.79
CA CYS A 14 -3.80 5.69 10.75
C CYS A 14 -2.50 4.94 11.05
N VAL A 15 -1.86 4.41 10.02
CA VAL A 15 -0.50 3.86 10.07
C VAL A 15 0.31 4.60 9.02
N ARG A 16 1.49 5.11 9.40
CA ARG A 16 2.35 5.87 8.50
C ARG A 16 3.75 5.26 8.49
N LYS A 17 4.30 5.08 7.30
CA LYS A 17 5.65 4.56 7.12
C LYS A 17 6.35 5.38 6.05
N VAL A 18 7.68 5.51 6.19
CA VAL A 18 8.50 6.26 5.25
C VAL A 18 9.70 5.41 4.87
N VAL A 19 10.09 5.47 3.61
CA VAL A 19 11.30 4.80 3.14
C VAL A 19 12.04 5.73 2.18
N SER A 20 13.37 5.64 2.20
CA SER A 20 14.24 6.33 1.25
C SER A 20 14.64 5.34 0.17
N VAL A 21 14.39 5.70 -1.09
CA VAL A 21 14.63 4.83 -2.23
C VAL A 21 15.80 5.37 -3.04
N GLN A 22 16.80 4.53 -3.30
CA GLN A 22 17.97 4.91 -4.09
C GLN A 22 17.64 4.82 -5.58
N ALA A 23 16.73 5.67 -6.03
CA ALA A 23 16.31 5.74 -7.43
C ALA A 23 15.63 7.08 -7.66
N PRO A 24 15.60 7.55 -8.91
CA PRO A 24 14.86 8.75 -9.26
C PRO A 24 13.35 8.57 -9.05
N GLN A 25 12.65 9.67 -8.88
CA GLN A 25 11.23 9.69 -8.58
C GLN A 25 10.41 8.90 -9.63
N ALA A 26 10.73 9.06 -10.90
CA ALA A 26 10.02 8.35 -11.96
C ALA A 26 10.20 6.84 -11.87
N VAL A 27 11.40 6.39 -11.49
CA VAL A 27 11.69 4.97 -11.32
C VAL A 27 10.94 4.41 -10.11
N ALA A 28 10.99 5.14 -8.99
CA ALA A 28 10.28 4.71 -7.78
C ALA A 28 8.78 4.59 -8.05
N TRP A 29 8.21 5.56 -8.73
CA TRP A 29 6.80 5.53 -9.12
C TRP A 29 6.48 4.31 -9.97
N ARG A 30 7.29 4.08 -11.01
CA ARG A 30 7.06 2.97 -11.93
C ARG A 30 7.13 1.62 -11.24
N VAL A 31 8.13 1.44 -10.39
CA VAL A 31 8.29 0.16 -9.68
C VAL A 31 7.11 -0.07 -8.73
N PHE A 32 6.67 0.96 -8.03
CA PHE A 32 5.53 0.82 -7.12
C PHE A 32 4.26 0.48 -7.89
N THR A 33 3.98 1.21 -8.97
CA THR A 33 2.68 1.12 -9.66
C THR A 33 2.61 0.06 -10.76
N GLU A 34 3.72 -0.18 -11.46
CA GLU A 34 3.71 -1.09 -12.61
C GLU A 34 4.34 -2.43 -12.29
N LYS A 35 5.15 -2.51 -11.24
CA LYS A 35 5.89 -3.73 -10.92
C LYS A 35 5.62 -4.20 -9.49
N MET A 36 4.41 -3.99 -9.01
CA MET A 36 4.07 -4.40 -7.66
C MET A 36 4.27 -5.91 -7.47
N GLY A 37 4.00 -6.72 -8.48
CA GLY A 37 4.21 -8.15 -8.40
C GLY A 37 5.66 -8.55 -8.21
N ALA A 38 6.61 -7.65 -8.49
CA ALA A 38 8.03 -7.95 -8.31
C ALA A 38 8.49 -7.78 -6.88
N TRP A 39 7.79 -6.99 -6.06
CA TRP A 39 8.20 -6.74 -4.68
C TRP A 39 7.16 -7.14 -3.64
N TRP A 40 5.91 -7.33 -4.01
CA TRP A 40 4.86 -7.76 -3.09
C TRP A 40 5.01 -9.26 -2.82
N PRO A 41 4.99 -9.71 -1.55
CA PRO A 41 5.18 -11.14 -1.24
C PRO A 41 3.90 -11.93 -1.54
N LEU A 42 3.72 -12.27 -2.80
CA LEU A 42 2.49 -12.89 -3.30
C LEU A 42 2.19 -14.25 -2.68
N GLY A 43 3.20 -14.94 -2.16
CA GLY A 43 2.96 -16.23 -1.51
C GLY A 43 2.28 -16.12 -0.15
N TYR A 44 2.31 -14.94 0.45
CA TYR A 44 1.79 -14.74 1.81
C TYR A 44 0.65 -13.75 1.86
N TYR A 45 0.77 -12.63 1.13
CA TYR A 45 -0.17 -11.51 1.23
C TYR A 45 -1.09 -11.52 0.03
N LYS A 46 -2.05 -12.44 0.06
CA LYS A 46 -3.04 -12.60 -0.99
C LYS A 46 -4.36 -13.00 -0.35
N ILE A 47 -5.47 -12.83 -1.05
CA ILE A 47 -6.80 -13.19 -0.54
C ILE A 47 -7.51 -14.22 -1.41
N GLY A 48 -7.03 -14.45 -2.64
CA GLY A 48 -7.64 -15.42 -3.52
C GLY A 48 -7.24 -16.85 -3.20
N LYS A 49 -7.98 -17.82 -3.70
CA LYS A 49 -7.70 -19.24 -3.47
C LYS A 49 -6.55 -19.73 -4.34
N ALA A 50 -6.43 -19.21 -5.57
CA ALA A 50 -5.36 -19.60 -6.47
C ALA A 50 -4.02 -19.03 -6.00
N ASN A 51 -2.93 -19.61 -6.47
CA ASN A 51 -1.61 -19.05 -6.22
C ASN A 51 -1.50 -17.72 -6.94
N ALA A 52 -1.17 -16.67 -6.21
CA ALA A 52 -1.04 -15.34 -6.80
C ALA A 52 0.28 -15.23 -7.56
N VAL A 53 0.21 -14.74 -8.80
CA VAL A 53 1.38 -14.57 -9.65
C VAL A 53 1.67 -13.11 -9.96
N ASP A 54 0.73 -12.22 -9.65
CA ASP A 54 0.95 -10.78 -9.88
C ASP A 54 0.02 -9.96 -8.99
N ALA A 55 0.41 -8.71 -8.76
CA ALA A 55 -0.43 -7.69 -8.16
C ALA A 55 -0.44 -6.52 -9.13
N VAL A 56 -1.63 -6.04 -9.48
CA VAL A 56 -1.80 -5.08 -10.57
C VAL A 56 -2.56 -3.86 -10.09
N ILE A 57 -2.06 -2.67 -10.45
CA ILE A 57 -2.75 -1.40 -10.28
C ILE A 57 -3.04 -0.86 -11.67
N GLU A 58 -4.32 -0.72 -12.01
CA GLU A 58 -4.69 -0.14 -13.30
C GLU A 58 -4.38 1.36 -13.27
N PRO A 59 -3.70 1.90 -14.28
CA PRO A 59 -3.10 3.24 -14.20
C PRO A 59 -4.07 4.37 -14.51
N ARG A 60 -5.14 4.49 -13.73
CA ARG A 60 -6.14 5.55 -13.90
C ARG A 60 -7.05 5.63 -12.69
N VAL A 61 -7.63 6.80 -12.46
CA VAL A 61 -8.68 6.96 -11.44
C VAL A 61 -9.86 6.06 -11.82
N GLY A 62 -10.38 5.34 -10.84
CA GLY A 62 -11.45 4.35 -11.06
C GLY A 62 -10.92 2.99 -11.47
N GLY A 63 -9.62 2.86 -11.72
CA GLY A 63 -9.03 1.58 -12.04
C GLY A 63 -9.04 0.62 -10.85
N ARG A 64 -8.83 -0.65 -11.13
CA ARG A 64 -8.82 -1.68 -10.08
C ARG A 64 -7.41 -1.92 -9.55
N TRP A 65 -7.34 -2.33 -8.31
CA TRP A 65 -6.13 -2.84 -7.67
C TRP A 65 -6.45 -4.27 -7.25
N TYR A 66 -5.72 -5.25 -7.80
CA TYR A 66 -6.11 -6.65 -7.62
C TYR A 66 -4.92 -7.59 -7.72
N GLU A 67 -5.11 -8.81 -7.20
CA GLU A 67 -4.17 -9.92 -7.45
C GLU A 67 -4.67 -10.78 -8.60
N ARG A 68 -3.72 -11.39 -9.32
CA ARG A 68 -4.04 -12.35 -10.38
C ARG A 68 -3.46 -13.70 -10.00
N GLY A 69 -4.29 -14.74 -10.10
CA GLY A 69 -3.89 -16.10 -9.81
C GLY A 69 -3.30 -16.81 -11.02
N ASP A 70 -2.65 -17.92 -10.77
CA ASP A 70 -2.03 -18.73 -11.84
C ASP A 70 -3.07 -19.39 -12.74
N ASP A 71 -4.32 -19.44 -12.32
CA ASP A 71 -5.44 -19.95 -13.13
C ASP A 71 -6.16 -18.83 -13.90
N GLY A 72 -5.63 -17.61 -13.87
CA GLY A 72 -6.24 -16.46 -14.53
C GLY A 72 -7.30 -15.75 -13.73
N SER A 73 -7.68 -16.25 -12.54
CA SER A 73 -8.66 -15.59 -11.70
C SER A 73 -8.08 -14.31 -11.10
N THR A 74 -8.96 -13.39 -10.72
CA THR A 74 -8.54 -12.13 -10.07
C THR A 74 -9.32 -11.94 -8.78
N CYS A 75 -8.67 -11.30 -7.79
CA CYS A 75 -9.32 -10.90 -6.56
C CYS A 75 -8.98 -9.45 -6.32
N GLN A 76 -10.01 -8.60 -6.32
CA GLN A 76 -9.81 -7.17 -6.15
C GLN A 76 -9.47 -6.85 -4.70
N TRP A 77 -8.54 -5.90 -4.52
CA TRP A 77 -8.15 -5.40 -3.20
C TRP A 77 -8.71 -4.01 -2.96
N GLY A 78 -8.89 -3.23 -4.02
CA GLY A 78 -9.37 -1.88 -3.93
C GLY A 78 -9.43 -1.21 -5.28
N SER A 79 -9.48 0.12 -5.27
CA SER A 79 -9.59 0.93 -6.47
C SER A 79 -8.63 2.11 -6.41
N VAL A 80 -8.32 2.68 -7.56
CA VAL A 80 -7.49 3.88 -7.64
C VAL A 80 -8.37 5.10 -7.42
N LEU A 81 -8.07 5.88 -6.37
CA LEU A 81 -8.83 7.08 -6.02
C LEU A 81 -8.15 8.35 -6.53
N ALA A 82 -6.81 8.36 -6.61
CA ALA A 82 -6.05 9.46 -7.19
C ALA A 82 -4.83 8.91 -7.90
N TRP A 83 -4.53 9.47 -9.06
CA TRP A 83 -3.42 9.03 -9.90
C TRP A 83 -2.69 10.27 -10.40
N GLU A 84 -1.62 10.65 -9.70
CA GLU A 84 -0.84 11.84 -10.01
C GLU A 84 0.60 11.41 -10.29
N PRO A 85 0.91 11.08 -11.54
CA PRO A 85 2.19 10.45 -11.88
C PRO A 85 3.37 11.19 -11.31
N HIS A 86 4.19 10.38 -10.74
CA HIS A 86 5.44 10.53 -10.06
C HIS A 86 5.34 11.18 -8.70
N SER A 87 4.17 11.68 -8.26
CA SER A 87 4.09 12.37 -6.98
C SER A 87 3.12 11.77 -5.98
N ARG A 88 1.94 11.34 -6.42
CA ARG A 88 0.92 10.93 -5.45
C ARG A 88 -0.02 9.88 -6.01
N LEU A 89 -0.25 8.84 -5.22
CA LEU A 89 -1.16 7.75 -5.53
C LEU A 89 -2.07 7.55 -4.32
N VAL A 90 -3.38 7.45 -4.54
CA VAL A 90 -4.30 7.06 -3.47
C VAL A 90 -5.08 5.85 -3.93
N LEU A 91 -5.07 4.82 -3.11
CA LEU A 91 -5.79 3.57 -3.35
C LEU A 91 -6.79 3.37 -2.22
N SER A 92 -7.94 2.77 -2.53
CA SER A 92 -8.76 2.25 -1.46
C SER A 92 -8.23 0.85 -1.09
N TRP A 93 -8.31 0.52 0.19
CA TRP A 93 -8.00 -0.82 0.67
C TRP A 93 -9.32 -1.38 1.17
N ASP A 94 -9.86 -2.30 0.40
CA ASP A 94 -11.21 -2.83 0.62
C ASP A 94 -11.18 -4.28 1.09
N ILE A 95 -10.14 -4.65 1.84
CA ILE A 95 -9.99 -5.99 2.41
C ILE A 95 -10.35 -5.91 3.89
N ASP A 96 -11.36 -6.67 4.30
CA ASP A 96 -11.86 -6.61 5.66
C ASP A 96 -11.00 -7.41 6.64
N ALA A 97 -11.44 -7.46 7.90
CA ALA A 97 -10.67 -8.13 8.95
C ALA A 97 -10.62 -9.64 8.80
N ASP A 98 -11.46 -10.20 7.95
CA ASP A 98 -11.47 -11.62 7.63
C ASP A 98 -10.74 -11.91 6.32
N TRP A 99 -10.01 -10.92 5.80
CA TRP A 99 -9.22 -11.00 4.56
C TRP A 99 -10.10 -11.30 3.35
N GLN A 100 -11.30 -10.72 3.33
CA GLN A 100 -12.24 -10.82 2.22
C GLN A 100 -12.42 -9.43 1.61
N TYR A 101 -12.65 -9.41 0.30
CA TYR A 101 -12.93 -8.16 -0.40
C TYR A 101 -14.30 -7.63 0.01
N ASP A 102 -14.35 -6.40 0.48
CA ASP A 102 -15.59 -5.71 0.86
C ASP A 102 -15.52 -4.28 0.32
N PRO A 103 -16.18 -3.99 -0.81
CA PRO A 103 -16.09 -2.68 -1.44
C PRO A 103 -16.71 -1.56 -0.63
N THR A 104 -17.43 -1.85 0.44
CA THR A 104 -18.01 -0.83 1.30
C THR A 104 -17.05 -0.36 2.38
N LEU A 105 -15.96 -1.09 2.61
CA LEU A 105 -15.01 -0.78 3.68
C LEU A 105 -14.28 0.53 3.44
N LYS A 106 -13.63 0.68 2.29
CA LYS A 106 -13.03 1.92 1.79
C LYS A 106 -12.04 2.59 2.74
N THR A 107 -11.16 1.82 3.37
CA THR A 107 -9.99 2.45 3.99
C THR A 107 -9.08 2.95 2.87
N GLU A 108 -8.17 3.87 3.18
CA GLU A 108 -7.38 4.54 2.14
C GLU A 108 -5.89 4.42 2.39
N ILE A 109 -5.16 4.23 1.30
CA ILE A 109 -3.71 4.22 1.31
C ILE A 109 -3.24 5.34 0.42
N GLU A 110 -2.55 6.33 1.00
CA GLU A 110 -1.95 7.41 0.24
C GLU A 110 -0.46 7.22 0.20
N VAL A 111 0.13 7.28 -0.99
CA VAL A 111 1.57 7.14 -1.19
C VAL A 111 2.08 8.39 -1.87
N ARG A 112 3.04 9.06 -1.24
CA ARG A 112 3.65 10.30 -1.75
C ARG A 112 5.10 10.06 -2.09
N PHE A 113 5.51 10.53 -3.26
CA PHE A 113 6.86 10.38 -3.78
C PHE A 113 7.45 11.78 -3.91
N SER A 114 8.52 12.06 -3.18
CA SER A 114 9.16 13.37 -3.18
C SER A 114 10.63 13.22 -3.53
N PRO A 115 11.19 14.11 -4.37
CA PRO A 115 12.61 14.05 -4.68
C PRO A 115 13.42 14.41 -3.44
N ASP A 116 14.56 13.75 -3.28
CA ASP A 116 15.47 13.95 -2.15
C ASP A 116 16.90 13.75 -2.68
N GLY A 117 17.42 14.78 -3.37
CA GLY A 117 18.69 14.66 -4.05
C GLY A 117 18.60 13.65 -5.19
N ASP A 118 19.47 12.65 -5.17
CA ASP A 118 19.43 11.55 -6.14
C ASP A 118 18.55 10.40 -5.67
N ARG A 119 17.89 10.57 -4.54
CA ARG A 119 16.98 9.57 -3.98
C ARG A 119 15.54 10.05 -4.06
N THR A 120 14.62 9.19 -3.65
CA THR A 120 13.21 9.53 -3.55
C THR A 120 12.73 9.15 -2.15
N ARG A 121 12.05 10.10 -1.51
CA ARG A 121 11.38 9.83 -0.24
C ARG A 121 9.98 9.35 -0.55
N VAL A 122 9.63 8.16 -0.07
CA VAL A 122 8.31 7.58 -0.28
C VAL A 122 7.64 7.45 1.08
N GLU A 123 6.48 8.10 1.20
CA GLU A 123 5.71 8.11 2.44
C GLU A 123 4.35 7.46 2.17
N LEU A 124 4.02 6.44 2.97
CA LEU A 124 2.75 5.73 2.85
C LEU A 124 1.93 5.95 4.11
N GLU A 125 0.67 6.29 3.94
CA GLU A 125 -0.27 6.45 5.04
C GLU A 125 -1.52 5.64 4.78
N HIS A 126 -1.80 4.67 5.65
CA HIS A 126 -3.02 3.87 5.59
C HIS A 126 -3.97 4.44 6.63
N SER A 127 -5.06 5.05 6.19
CA SER A 127 -5.95 5.84 7.03
C SER A 127 -7.38 5.31 7.00
N HIS A 128 -8.24 5.95 7.80
CA HIS A 128 -9.65 5.56 7.94
C HIS A 128 -9.82 4.17 8.52
N LEU A 129 -8.91 3.76 9.40
CA LEU A 129 -8.97 2.44 10.01
C LEU A 129 -10.16 2.30 10.97
N ASP A 130 -10.76 3.43 11.39
CA ASP A 130 -12.01 3.40 12.14
C ASP A 130 -13.13 2.70 11.40
N ARG A 131 -13.03 2.61 10.07
CA ARG A 131 -14.02 1.89 9.26
C ARG A 131 -14.05 0.39 9.51
N TYR A 132 -12.99 -0.14 10.13
CA TYR A 132 -13.00 -1.54 10.60
C TYR A 132 -13.87 -1.76 11.84
N GLY A 133 -14.38 -0.69 12.45
CA GLY A 133 -15.26 -0.81 13.62
C GLY A 133 -14.54 -1.47 14.80
N ALA A 134 -15.12 -2.53 15.33
CA ALA A 134 -14.56 -3.24 16.47
C ALA A 134 -13.20 -3.88 16.17
N HIS A 135 -12.84 -4.05 14.89
CA HIS A 135 -11.58 -4.67 14.51
C HIS A 135 -10.46 -3.65 14.25
N ARG A 136 -10.72 -2.36 14.48
CA ARG A 136 -9.75 -1.30 14.19
C ARG A 136 -8.40 -1.53 14.85
N ASP A 137 -8.39 -1.79 16.15
CA ASP A 137 -7.12 -1.92 16.86
C ASP A 137 -6.32 -3.13 16.39
N LYS A 138 -7.00 -4.23 16.11
CA LYS A 138 -6.36 -5.43 15.58
C LYS A 138 -5.76 -5.15 14.21
N MET A 139 -6.50 -4.52 13.32
CA MET A 139 -6.03 -4.27 11.96
C MET A 139 -4.92 -3.23 11.95
N ARG A 140 -5.02 -2.22 12.80
CA ARG A 140 -3.94 -1.25 12.92
C ARG A 140 -2.63 -1.93 13.33
N ARG A 141 -2.71 -2.86 14.27
CA ARG A 141 -1.52 -3.59 14.71
C ARG A 141 -0.96 -4.46 13.59
N VAL A 142 -1.83 -5.10 12.81
CA VAL A 142 -1.40 -5.90 11.66
C VAL A 142 -0.63 -5.03 10.67
N PHE A 143 -1.15 -3.86 10.32
CA PHE A 143 -0.51 -2.99 9.33
C PHE A 143 0.76 -2.33 9.88
N ASP A 144 0.83 -2.12 11.18
CA ASP A 144 1.95 -1.43 11.81
C ASP A 144 3.11 -2.37 12.18
N THR A 145 2.81 -3.55 12.71
CA THR A 145 3.84 -4.44 13.26
C THR A 145 3.85 -5.84 12.69
N GLU A 146 2.70 -6.43 12.37
CA GLU A 146 2.63 -7.85 12.01
C GLU A 146 2.64 -8.08 10.51
N GLY A 147 1.83 -7.38 9.79
CA GLY A 147 1.81 -7.43 8.34
C GLY A 147 2.57 -6.28 7.71
N ASP A 148 3.01 -5.42 8.47
CA ASP A 148 3.99 -4.34 8.42
C ASP A 148 4.23 -3.71 7.05
N TRP A 149 3.58 -2.57 6.84
CA TRP A 149 3.84 -1.75 5.66
C TRP A 149 5.33 -1.39 5.55
N GLY A 150 6.04 -1.28 6.69
CA GLY A 150 7.47 -1.01 6.68
C GLY A 150 8.26 -2.08 5.94
N LYS A 151 7.95 -3.35 6.18
CA LYS A 151 8.63 -4.45 5.48
C LYS A 151 8.30 -4.45 3.99
N LEU A 152 7.05 -4.17 3.64
CA LEU A 152 6.64 -4.10 2.25
C LEU A 152 7.37 -2.98 1.52
N LEU A 153 7.49 -1.82 2.16
CA LEU A 153 8.21 -0.69 1.58
C LEU A 153 9.70 -0.97 1.45
N GLU A 154 10.30 -1.74 2.37
CA GLU A 154 11.69 -2.12 2.25
C GLU A 154 11.92 -3.02 1.03
N MET A 155 11.02 -3.96 0.79
CA MET A 155 11.10 -4.81 -0.40
C MET A 155 10.94 -4.00 -1.68
N PHE A 156 9.97 -3.07 -1.68
CA PHE A 156 9.79 -2.14 -2.79
C PHE A 156 11.05 -1.33 -3.03
N ALA A 157 11.63 -0.74 -1.99
CA ALA A 157 12.81 0.10 -2.11
C ALA A 157 13.99 -0.67 -2.70
N ARG A 158 14.13 -1.95 -2.31
CA ARG A 158 15.20 -2.80 -2.82
C ARG A 158 15.06 -3.03 -4.32
N VAL A 159 13.85 -3.36 -4.77
CA VAL A 159 13.60 -3.58 -6.19
C VAL A 159 13.80 -2.30 -6.98
N ALA A 160 13.33 -1.17 -6.46
CA ALA A 160 13.48 0.12 -7.13
C ALA A 160 14.96 0.51 -7.27
N ALA A 161 15.78 0.24 -6.26
CA ALA A 161 17.20 0.55 -6.30
C ALA A 161 17.95 -0.24 -7.35
N GLU A 162 17.43 -1.40 -7.73
CA GLU A 162 18.05 -2.28 -8.73
C GLU A 162 17.47 -2.10 -10.12
N SER A 163 16.57 -1.16 -10.29
CA SER A 163 15.85 -0.98 -11.56
C SER A 163 16.47 0.07 -12.47
#